data_4b7e4df9094687e71dce1bf3f150af2c
#
_entry.id   4b7e4df9094687e71dce1bf3f150af2c
#
_cell.length_a   1.000
_cell.length_b   1.000
_cell.length_c   1.000
_cell.angle_alpha   90.00
_cell.angle_beta   90.00
_cell.angle_gamma   90.00
#
_symmetry.space_group_name_H-M   'P 1'
#
loop_
_entity.id
_entity.type
_entity.pdbx_description
1 polymer ?
#
loop_
_entity_poly.entity_id
_entity_poly.type
_entity_poly.pdbx_seq_one_letter_code
_entity_poly.pdbx_strand_id
1 'polypeptide(L)'
;MIARQALKAGARLQEQTHVVGAELDTAGRIVGVQAKVGPDKTPTTYRAPLVVAADGVSGRLAVSLGVTKREDRPMGVAVRRYYTSPRTNDDHLESWLELWDGSGPDRRLLPGYGWIFGLGDGTSNVGLGILNSSAAFQSVDYRALLGAWLGGLPEEWGFSEDSATGPVRGGGLPMGFNRTPQYTRGMLLVGDAGGAVNPFNGEGIAYAMETAKLAAEHIVQALARPAGPAREAALRGYVTSLKAGYGGYYRLGGIFVNLIGNPAVMKLATQRGLSHPTLMRFVLKLLANLTDPRGGDAMDRIINALTRLAPAV
;
A
#
# COMPACT_ATOMS: atom_id res chain seq x y z
N MET A 1 -5.38 -18.33 2.09
CA MET A 1 -5.83 -18.71 0.73
C MET A 1 -4.69 -18.61 -0.30
N ILE A 2 -4.05 -17.46 -0.53
CA ILE A 2 -2.99 -17.22 -1.55
C ILE A 2 -1.79 -18.16 -1.36
N ALA A 3 -1.26 -18.33 -0.14
CA ALA A 3 -0.15 -19.24 0.14
C ALA A 3 -0.46 -20.70 -0.27
N ARG A 4 -1.70 -21.17 -0.05
CA ARG A 4 -2.10 -22.51 -0.48
C ARG A 4 -2.13 -22.65 -2.01
N GLN A 5 -2.49 -21.61 -2.74
CA GLN A 5 -2.44 -21.61 -4.20
C GLN A 5 -0.99 -21.65 -4.71
N ALA A 6 -0.10 -20.89 -4.07
CA ALA A 6 1.32 -20.93 -4.39
C ALA A 6 1.91 -22.34 -4.18
N LEU A 7 1.58 -23.00 -3.06
CA LEU A 7 2.00 -24.39 -2.80
C LEU A 7 1.46 -25.36 -3.88
N LYS A 8 0.19 -25.23 -4.27
CA LYS A 8 -0.40 -26.03 -5.36
C LYS A 8 0.29 -25.80 -6.70
N ALA A 9 0.80 -24.58 -6.93
CA ALA A 9 1.58 -24.25 -8.13
C ALA A 9 3.06 -24.68 -8.05
N GLY A 10 3.46 -25.40 -7.00
CA GLY A 10 4.83 -25.93 -6.84
C GLY A 10 5.79 -25.05 -6.06
N ALA A 11 5.34 -23.93 -5.49
CA ALA A 11 6.18 -23.13 -4.60
C ALA A 11 6.47 -23.89 -3.30
N ARG A 12 7.63 -23.63 -2.70
CA ARG A 12 8.00 -24.13 -1.37
C ARG A 12 7.79 -23.03 -0.35
N LEU A 13 7.06 -23.31 0.71
CA LEU A 13 6.85 -22.40 1.84
C LEU A 13 7.70 -22.88 3.02
N GLN A 14 8.58 -22.01 3.48
CA GLN A 14 9.40 -22.24 4.67
C GLN A 14 8.93 -21.30 5.77
N GLU A 15 8.14 -21.79 6.69
CA GLU A 15 7.68 -21.07 7.86
C GLU A 15 8.77 -20.94 8.93
N GLN A 16 8.55 -20.13 9.97
CA GLN A 16 9.49 -19.88 11.06
C GLN A 16 10.91 -19.50 10.57
N THR A 17 10.96 -18.76 9.47
CA THR A 17 12.20 -18.36 8.81
C THR A 17 12.28 -16.85 8.74
N HIS A 18 13.24 -16.27 9.45
CA HIS A 18 13.47 -14.83 9.51
C HIS A 18 14.68 -14.45 8.65
N VAL A 19 14.43 -13.81 7.52
CA VAL A 19 15.50 -13.27 6.66
C VAL A 19 16.14 -12.07 7.36
N VAL A 20 17.48 -12.10 7.48
CA VAL A 20 18.26 -11.08 8.17
C VAL A 20 19.14 -10.25 7.25
N GLY A 21 19.44 -10.73 6.03
CA GLY A 21 20.28 -10.02 5.08
C GLY A 21 20.35 -10.69 3.72
N ALA A 22 21.04 -10.04 2.79
CA ALA A 22 21.34 -10.58 1.46
C ALA A 22 22.65 -11.40 1.49
N GLU A 23 22.67 -12.46 0.70
CA GLU A 23 23.90 -13.16 0.32
C GLU A 23 24.42 -12.55 -0.99
N LEU A 24 25.67 -12.09 -0.96
CA LEU A 24 26.29 -11.43 -2.12
C LEU A 24 27.43 -12.30 -2.69
N ASP A 25 27.57 -12.27 -4.00
CA ASP A 25 28.78 -12.80 -4.65
C ASP A 25 29.94 -11.79 -4.63
N THR A 26 31.08 -12.17 -5.16
CA THR A 26 32.29 -11.32 -5.21
C THR A 26 32.15 -10.06 -6.04
N ALA A 27 31.16 -10.02 -6.96
CA ALA A 27 30.81 -8.85 -7.76
C ALA A 27 29.74 -7.95 -7.09
N GLY A 28 29.30 -8.30 -5.86
CA GLY A 28 28.25 -7.59 -5.13
C GLY A 28 26.84 -7.82 -5.67
N ARG A 29 26.64 -8.90 -6.46
CA ARG A 29 25.31 -9.33 -6.90
C ARG A 29 24.64 -10.12 -5.79
N ILE A 30 23.33 -9.95 -5.65
CA ILE A 30 22.49 -10.70 -4.72
C ILE A 30 22.27 -12.09 -5.32
N VAL A 31 22.74 -13.12 -4.62
CA VAL A 31 22.67 -14.55 -5.03
C VAL A 31 21.95 -15.40 -4.00
N GLY A 32 21.27 -14.76 -3.05
CA GLY A 32 20.51 -15.44 -2.02
C GLY A 32 20.17 -14.55 -0.84
N VAL A 33 19.76 -15.19 0.24
CA VAL A 33 19.45 -14.54 1.52
C VAL A 33 20.03 -15.32 2.68
N GLN A 34 20.42 -14.60 3.72
CA GLN A 34 20.79 -15.13 5.02
C GLN A 34 19.56 -15.09 5.92
N ALA A 35 19.29 -16.18 6.63
CA ALA A 35 18.11 -16.33 7.47
C ALA A 35 18.43 -17.01 8.81
N LYS A 36 17.51 -16.84 9.75
CA LYS A 36 17.44 -17.58 11.02
C LYS A 36 16.20 -18.46 11.00
N VAL A 37 16.38 -19.77 11.16
CA VAL A 37 15.32 -20.78 10.96
C VAL A 37 14.97 -21.45 12.29
N GLY A 38 13.68 -21.65 12.51
CA GLY A 38 13.14 -22.36 13.67
C GLY A 38 13.23 -21.62 14.99
N PRO A 39 12.81 -22.27 16.08
CA PRO A 39 12.86 -21.72 17.44
C PRO A 39 14.28 -21.37 17.87
N ASP A 40 15.26 -22.21 17.51
CA ASP A 40 16.67 -22.05 17.86
C ASP A 40 17.38 -20.99 17.02
N LYS A 41 16.68 -20.36 16.07
CA LYS A 41 17.21 -19.31 15.18
C LYS A 41 18.50 -19.76 14.45
N THR A 42 18.53 -21.00 13.99
CA THR A 42 19.68 -21.58 13.29
C THR A 42 20.05 -20.77 12.07
N PRO A 43 21.30 -20.26 11.96
CA PRO A 43 21.73 -19.53 10.77
C PRO A 43 21.70 -20.43 9.52
N THR A 44 21.07 -19.96 8.46
CA THR A 44 20.91 -20.70 7.23
C THR A 44 21.01 -19.76 6.02
N THR A 45 21.67 -20.20 4.96
CA THR A 45 21.77 -19.44 3.71
C THR A 45 20.95 -20.14 2.63
N TYR A 46 20.04 -19.38 2.01
CA TYR A 46 19.28 -19.83 0.85
C TYR A 46 19.80 -19.14 -0.42
N ARG A 47 20.27 -19.91 -1.37
CA ARG A 47 20.81 -19.40 -2.63
C ARG A 47 19.80 -19.51 -3.77
N ALA A 48 19.76 -18.49 -4.61
CA ALA A 48 18.91 -18.43 -5.79
C ALA A 48 19.52 -17.49 -6.83
N PRO A 49 19.27 -17.70 -8.12
CA PRO A 49 19.75 -16.80 -9.19
C PRO A 49 19.13 -15.39 -9.11
N LEU A 50 17.96 -15.27 -8.48
CA LEU A 50 17.23 -14.02 -8.25
C LEU A 50 16.52 -14.06 -6.90
N VAL A 51 16.33 -12.88 -6.30
CA VAL A 51 15.59 -12.69 -5.06
C VAL A 51 14.45 -11.71 -5.30
N VAL A 52 13.26 -12.03 -4.78
CA VAL A 52 12.11 -11.11 -4.77
C VAL A 52 11.85 -10.71 -3.32
N ALA A 53 12.05 -9.44 -3.00
CA ALA A 53 11.71 -8.88 -1.71
C ALA A 53 10.23 -8.50 -1.69
N ALA A 54 9.44 -9.26 -0.93
CA ALA A 54 8.01 -9.08 -0.69
C ALA A 54 7.73 -8.96 0.81
N ASP A 55 8.68 -8.38 1.57
CA ASP A 55 8.71 -8.30 3.03
C ASP A 55 7.95 -7.07 3.59
N GLY A 56 7.07 -6.52 2.78
CA GLY A 56 6.10 -5.50 3.17
C GLY A 56 6.74 -4.15 3.49
N VAL A 57 6.03 -3.35 4.27
CA VAL A 57 6.41 -1.96 4.59
C VAL A 57 7.80 -1.86 5.25
N SER A 58 8.22 -2.86 6.01
CA SER A 58 9.53 -2.86 6.66
C SER A 58 10.67 -2.88 5.65
N GLY A 59 10.52 -3.65 4.55
CA GLY A 59 11.48 -3.77 3.47
C GLY A 59 12.89 -4.04 3.99
N ARG A 60 13.03 -4.90 5.00
CA ARG A 60 14.29 -5.10 5.75
C ARG A 60 15.45 -5.49 4.84
N LEU A 61 15.15 -6.35 3.86
CA LEU A 61 16.17 -6.77 2.90
C LEU A 61 16.63 -5.59 2.03
N ALA A 62 15.72 -4.78 1.54
CA ALA A 62 16.05 -3.57 0.77
C ALA A 62 16.85 -2.56 1.60
N VAL A 63 16.42 -2.32 2.86
CA VAL A 63 17.11 -1.40 3.79
C VAL A 63 18.54 -1.88 4.09
N SER A 64 18.75 -3.18 4.29
CA SER A 64 20.10 -3.74 4.53
C SER A 64 21.07 -3.54 3.36
N LEU A 65 20.54 -3.26 2.18
CA LEU A 65 21.28 -2.97 0.94
C LEU A 65 21.35 -1.47 0.60
N GLY A 66 20.92 -0.60 1.52
CA GLY A 66 20.91 0.85 1.33
C GLY A 66 19.76 1.39 0.48
N VAL A 67 18.76 0.56 0.14
CA VAL A 67 17.56 1.02 -0.56
C VAL A 67 16.55 1.53 0.46
N THR A 68 16.62 2.82 0.74
CA THR A 68 15.78 3.50 1.73
C THR A 68 14.48 4.06 1.13
N LYS A 69 13.56 4.47 1.99
CA LYS A 69 12.36 5.21 1.57
C LYS A 69 12.73 6.62 1.14
N ARG A 70 12.02 7.11 0.15
CA ARG A 70 12.12 8.50 -0.32
C ARG A 70 11.18 9.38 0.50
N GLU A 71 11.68 10.49 0.98
CA GLU A 71 10.90 11.46 1.78
C GLU A 71 10.03 12.38 0.91
N ASP A 72 10.38 12.52 -0.37
CA ASP A 72 9.62 13.30 -1.35
C ASP A 72 8.40 12.55 -1.92
N ARG A 73 8.08 11.38 -1.37
CA ARG A 73 6.95 10.55 -1.80
C ARG A 73 5.91 10.41 -0.69
N PRO A 74 4.63 10.19 -1.08
CA PRO A 74 3.57 9.99 -0.11
C PRO A 74 3.81 8.79 0.80
N MET A 75 3.42 8.96 2.05
CA MET A 75 3.40 7.93 3.06
C MET A 75 2.13 8.08 3.89
N GLY A 76 1.47 6.98 4.19
CA GLY A 76 0.38 6.95 5.14
C GLY A 76 0.73 6.13 6.37
N VAL A 77 -0.03 6.30 7.43
CA VAL A 77 -0.12 5.38 8.57
C VAL A 77 -1.59 5.07 8.78
N ALA A 78 -1.88 3.79 8.96
CA ALA A 78 -3.22 3.31 9.25
C ALA A 78 -3.22 2.43 10.49
N VAL A 79 -4.34 2.50 11.23
CA VAL A 79 -4.65 1.58 12.33
C VAL A 79 -6.03 0.98 12.13
N ARG A 80 -6.20 -0.27 12.53
CA ARG A 80 -7.46 -0.98 12.41
C ARG A 80 -7.67 -1.98 13.54
N ARG A 81 -8.92 -2.32 13.76
CA ARG A 81 -9.34 -3.39 14.66
C ARG A 81 -10.54 -4.11 14.06
N TYR A 82 -10.73 -5.36 14.46
CA TYR A 82 -11.93 -6.11 14.12
C TYR A 82 -12.88 -6.13 15.30
N TYR A 83 -14.19 -6.05 15.00
CA TYR A 83 -15.26 -6.03 15.98
C TYR A 83 -16.35 -7.02 15.57
N THR A 84 -16.92 -7.76 16.51
CA THR A 84 -18.21 -8.41 16.31
C THR A 84 -19.25 -7.31 16.16
N SER A 85 -20.00 -7.30 15.05
CA SER A 85 -20.89 -6.18 14.73
C SER A 85 -22.06 -6.63 13.88
N PRO A 86 -23.27 -6.06 14.09
CA PRO A 86 -24.42 -6.29 13.21
C PRO A 86 -24.18 -5.80 11.78
N ARG A 87 -23.18 -4.93 11.57
CA ARG A 87 -22.78 -4.43 10.24
C ARG A 87 -21.89 -5.39 9.44
N THR A 88 -21.74 -6.62 9.89
CA THR A 88 -20.92 -7.65 9.22
C THR A 88 -21.37 -7.95 7.79
N ASN A 89 -22.67 -7.80 7.49
CA ASN A 89 -23.27 -8.08 6.18
C ASN A 89 -23.57 -6.82 5.37
N ASP A 90 -22.98 -5.68 5.71
CA ASP A 90 -23.15 -4.46 4.91
C ASP A 90 -22.65 -4.68 3.48
N ASP A 91 -23.48 -4.34 2.49
CA ASP A 91 -23.17 -4.48 1.06
C ASP A 91 -22.20 -3.39 0.54
N HIS A 92 -21.84 -2.43 1.37
CA HIS A 92 -21.03 -1.27 0.99
C HIS A 92 -19.72 -1.20 1.77
N LEU A 93 -18.66 -0.78 1.08
CA LEU A 93 -17.43 -0.31 1.71
C LEU A 93 -17.63 1.15 2.12
N GLU A 94 -17.74 1.39 3.41
CA GLU A 94 -17.99 2.72 3.94
C GLU A 94 -16.72 3.47 4.25
N SER A 95 -16.64 4.74 3.83
CA SER A 95 -15.51 5.62 4.08
C SER A 95 -15.96 6.96 4.68
N TRP A 96 -15.31 7.36 5.77
CA TRP A 96 -15.56 8.59 6.52
C TRP A 96 -14.44 9.58 6.27
N LEU A 97 -14.73 10.63 5.51
CA LEU A 97 -13.72 11.60 5.05
C LEU A 97 -13.45 12.73 6.04
N GLU A 98 -14.19 12.84 7.12
CA GLU A 98 -13.99 13.84 8.18
C GLU A 98 -13.43 13.19 9.44
N LEU A 99 -12.11 13.10 9.51
CA LEU A 99 -11.39 12.72 10.73
C LEU A 99 -10.92 13.97 11.46
N TRP A 100 -11.29 14.07 12.72
CA TRP A 100 -10.95 15.22 13.55
C TRP A 100 -10.02 14.80 14.69
N ASP A 101 -8.91 15.53 14.83
CA ASP A 101 -8.00 15.43 15.98
C ASP A 101 -8.32 16.56 16.97
N GLY A 102 -8.40 16.22 18.24
CA GLY A 102 -8.78 17.15 19.31
C GLY A 102 -10.30 17.29 19.48
N SER A 103 -10.71 18.22 20.34
CA SER A 103 -12.12 18.50 20.69
C SER A 103 -12.41 20.00 20.69
N GLY A 104 -13.70 20.35 20.58
CA GLY A 104 -14.15 21.73 20.60
C GLY A 104 -13.72 22.56 19.38
N PRO A 105 -13.56 23.88 19.54
CA PRO A 105 -13.24 24.79 18.43
C PRO A 105 -11.81 24.61 17.87
N ASP A 106 -10.89 24.05 18.66
CA ASP A 106 -9.49 23.86 18.29
C ASP A 106 -9.23 22.53 17.56
N ARG A 107 -10.27 21.74 17.32
CA ARG A 107 -10.16 20.48 16.57
C ARG A 107 -9.63 20.69 15.17
N ARG A 108 -8.77 19.80 14.70
CA ARG A 108 -8.13 19.85 13.38
C ARG A 108 -8.69 18.76 12.47
N LEU A 109 -9.10 19.15 11.26
CA LEU A 109 -9.43 18.18 10.21
C LEU A 109 -8.15 17.55 9.67
N LEU A 110 -8.09 16.22 9.66
CA LEU A 110 -6.93 15.45 9.21
C LEU A 110 -7.08 15.00 7.76
N PRO A 111 -6.00 15.01 6.96
CA PRO A 111 -6.00 14.47 5.60
C PRO A 111 -5.95 12.93 5.65
N GLY A 112 -7.10 12.31 5.63
CA GLY A 112 -7.26 10.88 5.74
C GLY A 112 -8.72 10.47 5.75
N TYR A 113 -8.97 9.24 6.10
CA TYR A 113 -10.34 8.73 6.22
C TYR A 113 -10.42 7.56 7.21
N GLY A 114 -11.61 7.40 7.81
CA GLY A 114 -12.00 6.19 8.52
C GLY A 114 -12.73 5.23 7.59
N TRP A 115 -12.76 3.94 7.91
CA TRP A 115 -13.51 2.95 7.17
C TRP A 115 -14.22 1.95 8.07
N ILE A 116 -15.34 1.43 7.55
CA ILE A 116 -16.11 0.34 8.16
C ILE A 116 -16.42 -0.65 7.02
N PHE A 117 -15.89 -1.87 7.13
CA PHE A 117 -16.06 -2.91 6.14
C PHE A 117 -16.61 -4.17 6.79
N GLY A 118 -17.84 -4.56 6.45
CA GLY A 118 -18.43 -5.84 6.82
C GLY A 118 -17.69 -6.99 6.14
N LEU A 119 -17.45 -8.10 6.88
CA LEU A 119 -16.69 -9.23 6.36
C LEU A 119 -17.57 -10.46 6.06
N GLY A 120 -18.83 -10.45 6.46
CA GLY A 120 -19.78 -11.55 6.26
C GLY A 120 -19.55 -12.76 7.17
N ASP A 121 -18.66 -12.66 8.17
CA ASP A 121 -18.29 -13.73 9.10
C ASP A 121 -18.66 -13.44 10.57
N GLY A 122 -19.52 -12.46 10.78
CA GLY A 122 -19.90 -11.95 12.11
C GLY A 122 -19.07 -10.74 12.54
N THR A 123 -18.05 -10.35 11.77
CA THR A 123 -17.14 -9.26 12.12
C THR A 123 -17.13 -8.13 11.10
N SER A 124 -16.70 -6.95 11.56
CA SER A 124 -16.38 -5.79 10.71
C SER A 124 -14.95 -5.34 10.94
N ASN A 125 -14.26 -4.97 9.85
CA ASN A 125 -12.95 -4.35 9.88
C ASN A 125 -13.14 -2.84 9.95
N VAL A 126 -12.75 -2.23 11.06
CA VAL A 126 -12.91 -0.79 11.31
C VAL A 126 -11.55 -0.17 11.56
N GLY A 127 -11.27 0.94 10.90
CA GLY A 127 -9.99 1.59 11.03
C GLY A 127 -9.96 2.99 10.47
N LEU A 128 -8.81 3.64 10.58
CA LEU A 128 -8.54 4.93 10.00
C LEU A 128 -7.08 5.04 9.54
N GLY A 129 -6.84 5.96 8.61
CA GLY A 129 -5.50 6.28 8.14
C GLY A 129 -5.36 7.76 7.84
N ILE A 130 -4.16 8.28 8.04
CA ILE A 130 -3.78 9.65 7.68
C ILE A 130 -2.50 9.68 6.84
N LEU A 131 -2.34 10.77 6.09
CA LEU A 131 -1.22 10.98 5.18
C LEU A 131 -0.14 11.85 5.82
N ASN A 132 1.12 11.66 5.39
CA ASN A 132 2.27 12.43 5.85
C ASN A 132 2.27 13.90 5.38
N SER A 133 1.32 14.30 4.55
CA SER A 133 1.06 15.71 4.24
C SER A 133 0.42 16.49 5.42
N SER A 134 -0.06 15.79 6.45
CA SER A 134 -0.52 16.41 7.69
C SER A 134 0.64 16.84 8.58
N ALA A 135 0.60 18.05 9.09
CA ALA A 135 1.52 18.51 10.15
C ALA A 135 1.41 17.67 11.44
N ALA A 136 0.25 17.03 11.67
CA ALA A 136 -0.01 16.17 12.82
C ALA A 136 0.50 14.72 12.65
N PHE A 137 0.97 14.33 11.49
CA PHE A 137 1.29 12.95 11.13
C PHE A 137 2.20 12.22 12.14
N GLN A 138 3.19 12.92 12.69
CA GLN A 138 4.12 12.35 13.68
C GLN A 138 3.68 12.50 15.13
N SER A 139 2.71 13.37 15.42
CA SER A 139 2.27 13.73 16.77
C SER A 139 0.94 13.10 17.19
N VAL A 140 0.17 12.52 16.26
CA VAL A 140 -1.13 11.90 16.53
C VAL A 140 -0.95 10.56 17.23
N ASP A 141 -1.65 10.36 18.33
CA ASP A 141 -1.90 9.02 18.86
C ASP A 141 -3.03 8.36 18.04
N TYR A 142 -2.65 7.50 17.14
CA TYR A 142 -3.58 6.81 16.23
C TYR A 142 -4.58 5.90 16.96
N ARG A 143 -4.22 5.35 18.12
CA ARG A 143 -5.13 4.51 18.92
C ARG A 143 -6.17 5.37 19.61
N ALA A 144 -5.73 6.46 20.22
CA ALA A 144 -6.64 7.44 20.82
C ALA A 144 -7.57 8.05 19.77
N LEU A 145 -7.05 8.39 18.59
CA LEU A 145 -7.85 8.90 17.47
C LEU A 145 -8.92 7.88 17.01
N LEU A 146 -8.54 6.59 16.88
CA LEU A 146 -9.49 5.54 16.55
C LEU A 146 -10.59 5.43 17.62
N GLY A 147 -10.23 5.42 18.91
CA GLY A 147 -11.19 5.38 20.01
C GLY A 147 -12.14 6.58 20.04
N ALA A 148 -11.59 7.79 19.82
CA ALA A 148 -12.39 9.01 19.79
C ALA A 148 -13.38 9.01 18.61
N TRP A 149 -12.96 8.56 17.42
CA TRP A 149 -13.84 8.45 16.27
C TRP A 149 -14.94 7.40 16.50
N LEU A 150 -14.59 6.22 17.01
CA LEU A 150 -15.57 5.16 17.32
C LEU A 150 -16.59 5.59 18.37
N GLY A 151 -16.17 6.34 19.39
CA GLY A 151 -17.06 6.88 20.44
C GLY A 151 -18.08 7.91 19.92
N GLY A 152 -17.89 8.42 18.69
CA GLY A 152 -18.86 9.29 18.01
C GLY A 152 -19.82 8.55 17.08
N LEU A 153 -19.69 7.22 16.93
CA LEU A 153 -20.54 6.38 16.09
C LEU A 153 -21.75 5.86 16.90
N PRO A 154 -22.85 5.44 16.23
CA PRO A 154 -24.00 4.86 16.90
C PRO A 154 -23.62 3.62 17.73
N GLU A 155 -24.08 3.56 18.97
CA GLU A 155 -23.79 2.47 19.90
C GLU A 155 -24.26 1.11 19.38
N GLU A 156 -25.40 1.09 18.68
CA GLU A 156 -26.00 -0.10 18.07
C GLU A 156 -25.12 -0.74 16.98
N TRP A 157 -24.09 -0.05 16.49
CA TRP A 157 -23.12 -0.63 15.54
C TRP A 157 -22.12 -1.58 16.22
N GLY A 158 -22.02 -1.51 17.55
CA GLY A 158 -21.28 -2.47 18.36
C GLY A 158 -19.75 -2.34 18.28
N PHE A 159 -19.21 -1.14 18.03
CA PHE A 159 -17.76 -0.93 17.99
C PHE A 159 -17.20 -0.52 19.35
N SER A 160 -17.25 -1.44 20.32
CA SER A 160 -16.79 -1.24 21.70
C SER A 160 -15.60 -2.14 22.06
N GLU A 161 -15.00 -1.92 23.23
CA GLU A 161 -13.95 -2.81 23.73
C GLU A 161 -14.45 -4.25 23.91
N ASP A 162 -15.70 -4.43 24.35
CA ASP A 162 -16.30 -5.76 24.63
C ASP A 162 -16.55 -6.57 23.35
N SER A 163 -16.80 -5.90 22.23
CA SER A 163 -17.03 -6.53 20.92
C SER A 163 -15.75 -6.72 20.11
N ALA A 164 -14.65 -6.21 20.58
CA ALA A 164 -13.37 -6.29 19.89
C ALA A 164 -12.82 -7.73 19.85
N THR A 165 -12.48 -8.23 18.67
CA THR A 165 -11.99 -9.61 18.46
C THR A 165 -10.47 -9.73 18.51
N GLY A 166 -9.76 -8.63 18.78
CA GLY A 166 -8.30 -8.60 18.84
C GLY A 166 -7.73 -7.21 19.11
N PRO A 167 -6.41 -7.07 19.19
CA PRO A 167 -5.78 -5.78 19.44
C PRO A 167 -5.83 -4.85 18.23
N VAL A 168 -5.70 -3.55 18.50
CA VAL A 168 -5.45 -2.57 17.44
C VAL A 168 -4.14 -2.90 16.73
N ARG A 169 -4.19 -3.02 15.41
CA ARG A 169 -3.04 -3.24 14.52
C ARG A 169 -2.82 -2.00 13.68
N GLY A 170 -1.56 -1.64 13.46
CA GLY A 170 -1.20 -0.51 12.62
C GLY A 170 0.02 -0.80 11.75
N GLY A 171 0.15 0.00 10.69
CA GLY A 171 1.29 -0.09 9.79
C GLY A 171 1.42 1.14 8.90
N GLY A 172 2.63 1.32 8.39
CA GLY A 172 2.89 2.34 7.38
C GLY A 172 2.39 1.89 6.01
N LEU A 173 2.00 2.84 5.19
CA LEU A 173 1.53 2.67 3.82
C LEU A 173 2.52 3.37 2.88
N PRO A 174 3.53 2.66 2.35
CA PRO A 174 4.53 3.24 1.46
C PRO A 174 3.95 3.43 0.06
N MET A 175 3.67 4.67 -0.33
CA MET A 175 2.89 5.01 -1.51
C MET A 175 3.74 5.54 -2.67
N GLY A 176 3.22 5.41 -3.89
CA GLY A 176 3.72 6.12 -5.06
C GLY A 176 5.16 5.79 -5.43
N PHE A 177 5.58 4.54 -5.25
CA PHE A 177 6.97 4.06 -5.41
C PHE A 177 7.95 4.82 -4.52
N ASN A 178 7.62 4.97 -3.23
CA ASN A 178 8.49 5.66 -2.28
C ASN A 178 9.76 4.90 -1.91
N ARG A 179 10.01 3.73 -2.49
CA ARG A 179 11.27 3.00 -2.37
C ARG A 179 11.79 2.62 -3.76
N THR A 180 12.95 3.15 -4.10
CA THR A 180 13.59 2.95 -5.41
C THR A 180 15.09 2.66 -5.24
N PRO A 181 15.71 1.90 -6.17
CA PRO A 181 15.11 1.28 -7.36
C PRO A 181 14.35 0.01 -7.04
N GLN A 182 13.30 -0.33 -7.81
CA GLN A 182 12.53 -1.56 -7.66
C GLN A 182 13.27 -2.81 -8.20
N TYR A 183 14.39 -2.61 -8.86
CA TYR A 183 15.34 -3.67 -9.23
C TYR A 183 16.75 -3.23 -8.91
N THR A 184 17.51 -4.07 -8.24
CA THR A 184 18.94 -3.85 -7.98
C THR A 184 19.69 -5.17 -7.88
N ARG A 185 20.75 -5.32 -8.66
CA ARG A 185 21.78 -6.36 -8.56
C ARG A 185 21.26 -7.78 -8.31
N GLY A 186 20.15 -8.20 -8.93
CA GLY A 186 19.54 -9.53 -8.75
C GLY A 186 18.38 -9.60 -7.79
N MET A 187 17.94 -8.47 -7.23
CA MET A 187 16.75 -8.39 -6.37
C MET A 187 15.68 -7.48 -6.98
N LEU A 188 14.43 -7.96 -6.98
CA LEU A 188 13.25 -7.18 -7.33
C LEU A 188 12.45 -6.87 -6.06
N LEU A 189 11.86 -5.67 -5.98
CA LEU A 189 10.95 -5.25 -4.91
C LEU A 189 9.52 -5.27 -5.44
N VAL A 190 8.59 -5.89 -4.70
CA VAL A 190 7.17 -5.95 -5.07
C VAL A 190 6.28 -5.47 -3.92
N GLY A 191 5.09 -5.01 -4.23
CA GLY A 191 4.13 -4.52 -3.24
C GLY A 191 4.71 -3.41 -2.36
N ASP A 192 4.39 -3.44 -1.08
CA ASP A 192 4.84 -2.44 -0.10
C ASP A 192 6.35 -2.39 0.06
N ALA A 193 7.07 -3.51 -0.18
CA ALA A 193 8.53 -3.50 -0.18
C ALA A 193 9.10 -2.57 -1.26
N GLY A 194 8.40 -2.42 -2.40
CA GLY A 194 8.71 -1.48 -3.47
C GLY A 194 7.98 -0.13 -3.38
N GLY A 195 7.20 0.09 -2.30
CA GLY A 195 6.42 1.32 -2.14
C GLY A 195 5.23 1.43 -3.11
N ALA A 196 4.62 0.30 -3.47
CA ALA A 196 3.60 0.24 -4.51
C ALA A 196 2.16 0.49 -4.02
N VAL A 197 1.97 1.03 -2.82
CA VAL A 197 0.64 1.39 -2.32
C VAL A 197 0.06 2.55 -3.14
N ASN A 198 -1.24 2.47 -3.45
CA ASN A 198 -1.97 3.52 -4.15
C ASN A 198 -1.96 4.83 -3.33
N PRO A 199 -1.43 5.93 -3.86
CA PRO A 199 -1.34 7.18 -3.12
C PRO A 199 -2.69 7.89 -2.92
N PHE A 200 -3.74 7.52 -3.64
CA PHE A 200 -5.04 8.14 -3.50
C PHE A 200 -5.86 7.59 -2.32
N ASN A 201 -5.84 6.27 -2.12
CA ASN A 201 -6.73 5.61 -1.15
C ASN A 201 -6.01 4.68 -0.17
N GLY A 202 -4.69 4.49 -0.30
CA GLY A 202 -3.92 3.61 0.59
C GLY A 202 -4.10 2.12 0.31
N GLU A 203 -4.74 1.72 -0.78
CA GLU A 203 -4.86 0.32 -1.18
C GLU A 203 -3.49 -0.24 -1.58
N GLY A 204 -3.13 -1.40 -1.03
CA GLY A 204 -1.86 -2.07 -1.32
C GLY A 204 -2.01 -3.48 -1.89
N ILE A 205 -3.14 -4.18 -1.61
CA ILE A 205 -3.29 -5.61 -1.91
C ILE A 205 -3.29 -5.88 -3.41
N ALA A 206 -4.14 -5.19 -4.18
CA ALA A 206 -4.19 -5.34 -5.64
C ALA A 206 -2.83 -4.99 -6.28
N TYR A 207 -2.22 -3.89 -5.87
CA TYR A 207 -0.91 -3.46 -6.39
C TYR A 207 0.23 -4.41 -6.01
N ALA A 208 0.17 -5.05 -4.84
CA ALA A 208 1.13 -6.11 -4.50
C ALA A 208 0.99 -7.32 -5.43
N MET A 209 -0.24 -7.73 -5.76
CA MET A 209 -0.50 -8.83 -6.69
C MET A 209 -0.07 -8.47 -8.13
N GLU A 210 -0.37 -7.27 -8.59
CA GLU A 210 -0.04 -6.81 -9.94
C GLU A 210 1.48 -6.63 -10.12
N THR A 211 2.16 -6.01 -9.16
CA THR A 211 3.62 -5.86 -9.21
C THR A 211 4.33 -7.19 -9.13
N ALA A 212 3.80 -8.16 -8.36
CA ALA A 212 4.33 -9.52 -8.29
C ALA A 212 4.14 -10.26 -9.64
N LYS A 213 2.99 -10.08 -10.30
CA LYS A 213 2.75 -10.62 -11.65
C LYS A 213 3.74 -10.08 -12.67
N LEU A 214 3.89 -8.75 -12.72
CA LEU A 214 4.88 -8.10 -13.61
C LEU A 214 6.30 -8.58 -13.32
N ALA A 215 6.68 -8.70 -12.04
CA ALA A 215 7.98 -9.24 -11.66
C ALA A 215 8.17 -10.67 -12.17
N ALA A 216 7.16 -11.53 -12.03
CA ALA A 216 7.21 -12.91 -12.51
C ALA A 216 7.40 -12.99 -14.03
N GLU A 217 6.69 -12.16 -14.81
CA GLU A 217 6.83 -12.08 -16.28
C GLU A 217 8.26 -11.73 -16.69
N HIS A 218 8.86 -10.72 -16.06
CA HIS A 218 10.25 -10.32 -16.33
C HIS A 218 11.27 -11.35 -15.82
N ILE A 219 11.01 -12.03 -14.70
CA ILE A 219 11.87 -13.10 -14.18
C ILE A 219 11.89 -14.28 -15.14
N VAL A 220 10.75 -14.72 -15.66
CA VAL A 220 10.66 -15.80 -16.65
C VAL A 220 11.48 -15.46 -17.88
N GLN A 221 11.32 -14.24 -18.43
CA GLN A 221 12.12 -13.78 -19.57
C GLN A 221 13.62 -13.71 -19.26
N ALA A 222 13.98 -13.29 -18.06
CA ALA A 222 15.37 -13.20 -17.64
C ALA A 222 16.02 -14.58 -17.48
N LEU A 223 15.34 -15.52 -16.84
CA LEU A 223 15.84 -16.87 -16.60
C LEU A 223 15.94 -17.71 -17.87
N ALA A 224 15.17 -17.39 -18.92
CA ALA A 224 15.33 -17.96 -20.26
C ALA A 224 16.63 -17.53 -20.98
N ARG A 225 17.39 -16.59 -20.40
CA ARG A 225 18.64 -16.08 -20.96
C ARG A 225 19.84 -16.51 -20.10
N PRO A 226 21.01 -16.75 -20.69
CA PRO A 226 22.23 -16.97 -19.92
C PRO A 226 22.53 -15.75 -19.02
N ALA A 227 23.27 -16.00 -17.93
CA ALA A 227 23.73 -14.91 -17.06
C ALA A 227 24.56 -13.90 -17.85
N GLY A 228 24.30 -12.61 -17.63
CA GLY A 228 24.99 -11.54 -18.35
C GLY A 228 24.05 -10.38 -18.74
N PRO A 229 24.53 -9.50 -19.63
CA PRO A 229 23.83 -8.25 -19.96
C PRO A 229 22.38 -8.42 -20.45
N ALA A 230 22.10 -9.46 -21.25
CA ALA A 230 20.77 -9.72 -21.77
C ALA A 230 19.77 -10.10 -20.69
N ARG A 231 20.19 -10.90 -19.68
CA ARG A 231 19.38 -11.21 -18.48
C ARG A 231 19.12 -9.96 -17.66
N GLU A 232 20.16 -9.14 -17.44
CA GLU A 232 20.04 -7.89 -16.70
C GLU A 232 19.11 -6.88 -17.39
N ALA A 233 19.15 -6.79 -18.71
CA ALA A 233 18.23 -5.94 -19.49
C ALA A 233 16.78 -6.37 -19.31
N ALA A 234 16.49 -7.68 -19.33
CA ALA A 234 15.15 -8.22 -19.08
C ALA A 234 14.65 -7.87 -17.67
N LEU A 235 15.51 -7.96 -16.64
CA LEU A 235 15.15 -7.60 -15.25
C LEU A 235 14.91 -6.09 -15.08
N ARG A 236 15.70 -5.24 -15.72
CA ARG A 236 15.47 -3.79 -15.74
C ARG A 236 14.16 -3.41 -16.43
N GLY A 237 13.70 -4.24 -17.38
CA GLY A 237 12.39 -4.11 -18.00
C GLY A 237 11.24 -4.07 -17.00
N TYR A 238 11.37 -4.75 -15.86
CA TYR A 238 10.40 -4.66 -14.77
C TYR A 238 10.16 -3.22 -14.30
N VAL A 239 11.22 -2.47 -14.04
CA VAL A 239 11.13 -1.06 -13.62
C VAL A 239 10.47 -0.20 -14.72
N THR A 240 10.79 -0.48 -15.98
CA THR A 240 10.17 0.21 -17.12
C THR A 240 8.66 -0.09 -17.19
N SER A 241 8.26 -1.34 -17.02
CA SER A 241 6.86 -1.74 -17.00
C SER A 241 6.09 -1.13 -15.85
N LEU A 242 6.67 -1.07 -14.64
CA LEU A 242 6.08 -0.39 -13.49
C LEU A 242 5.84 1.10 -13.77
N LYS A 243 6.84 1.79 -14.33
CA LYS A 243 6.72 3.22 -14.67
C LYS A 243 5.69 3.46 -15.77
N ALA A 244 5.65 2.61 -16.77
CA ALA A 244 4.66 2.72 -17.84
C ALA A 244 3.23 2.48 -17.35
N GLY A 245 3.03 1.49 -16.46
CA GLY A 245 1.71 1.13 -15.95
C GLY A 245 1.17 2.10 -14.88
N TYR A 246 2.03 2.57 -13.99
CA TYR A 246 1.57 3.29 -12.78
C TYR A 246 2.20 4.67 -12.61
N GLY A 247 3.31 4.98 -13.29
CA GLY A 247 4.10 6.18 -13.01
C GLY A 247 3.32 7.49 -13.09
N GLY A 248 2.53 7.69 -14.14
CA GLY A 248 1.68 8.88 -14.30
C GLY A 248 0.57 8.95 -13.24
N TYR A 249 -0.11 7.83 -13.01
CA TYR A 249 -1.17 7.73 -11.99
C TYR A 249 -0.63 8.01 -10.57
N TYR A 250 0.51 7.43 -10.21
CA TYR A 250 1.13 7.65 -8.91
C TYR A 250 1.65 9.08 -8.73
N ARG A 251 2.13 9.69 -9.81
CA ARG A 251 2.51 11.10 -9.76
C ARG A 251 1.30 12.00 -9.52
N LEU A 252 0.19 11.74 -10.23
CA LEU A 252 -1.07 12.45 -10.02
C LEU A 252 -1.56 12.27 -8.57
N GLY A 253 -1.44 11.05 -8.02
CA GLY A 253 -1.75 10.76 -6.62
C GLY A 253 -0.89 11.55 -5.63
N GLY A 254 0.41 11.72 -5.91
CA GLY A 254 1.28 12.57 -5.10
C GLY A 254 0.84 14.03 -5.08
N ILE A 255 0.42 14.58 -6.22
CA ILE A 255 -0.15 15.93 -6.32
C ILE A 255 -1.44 16.02 -5.48
N PHE A 256 -2.31 15.01 -5.61
CA PHE A 256 -3.55 14.92 -4.83
C PHE A 256 -3.28 14.89 -3.32
N VAL A 257 -2.33 14.09 -2.84
CA VAL A 257 -1.95 13.99 -1.42
C VAL A 257 -1.51 15.35 -0.88
N ASN A 258 -0.71 16.10 -1.64
CA ASN A 258 -0.29 17.44 -1.24
C ASN A 258 -1.47 18.43 -1.20
N LEU A 259 -2.40 18.29 -2.14
CA LEU A 259 -3.59 19.15 -2.21
C LEU A 259 -4.52 18.93 -1.02
N ILE A 260 -4.86 17.67 -0.69
CA ILE A 260 -5.72 17.36 0.46
C ILE A 260 -5.01 17.54 1.81
N GLY A 261 -3.69 17.64 1.82
CA GLY A 261 -2.91 18.02 3.00
C GLY A 261 -3.21 19.45 3.47
N ASN A 262 -3.78 20.31 2.60
CA ASN A 262 -4.25 21.63 2.97
C ASN A 262 -5.64 21.57 3.64
N PRO A 263 -5.79 21.97 4.92
CA PRO A 263 -7.08 21.87 5.63
C PRO A 263 -8.21 22.67 4.98
N ALA A 264 -7.91 23.79 4.31
CA ALA A 264 -8.92 24.59 3.63
C ALA A 264 -9.48 23.85 2.39
N VAL A 265 -8.62 23.16 1.66
CA VAL A 265 -9.03 22.32 0.51
C VAL A 265 -9.86 21.13 0.99
N MET A 266 -9.41 20.44 2.03
CA MET A 266 -10.18 19.34 2.64
C MET A 266 -11.56 19.82 3.10
N LYS A 267 -11.64 20.92 3.83
CA LYS A 267 -12.92 21.50 4.29
C LYS A 267 -13.85 21.83 3.13
N LEU A 268 -13.33 22.43 2.06
CA LEU A 268 -14.12 22.73 0.86
C LEU A 268 -14.61 21.46 0.17
N ALA A 269 -13.73 20.46 0.04
CA ALA A 269 -14.05 19.18 -0.61
C ALA A 269 -15.12 18.42 0.17
N THR A 270 -15.03 18.35 1.50
CA THR A 270 -16.04 17.67 2.33
C THR A 270 -17.36 18.43 2.38
N GLN A 271 -17.34 19.74 2.59
CA GLN A 271 -18.57 20.54 2.74
C GLN A 271 -19.35 20.74 1.46
N ARG A 272 -18.67 20.86 0.31
CA ARG A 272 -19.34 21.12 -0.97
C ARG A 272 -19.19 20.00 -1.99
N GLY A 273 -18.11 19.22 -1.94
CA GLY A 273 -17.84 18.16 -2.90
C GLY A 273 -18.71 16.92 -2.70
N LEU A 274 -18.87 16.48 -1.45
CA LEU A 274 -19.60 15.25 -1.11
C LEU A 274 -21.08 15.26 -1.55
N SER A 275 -21.71 16.45 -1.58
CA SER A 275 -23.11 16.60 -2.01
C SER A 275 -23.31 16.55 -3.54
N HIS A 276 -22.23 16.53 -4.33
CA HIS A 276 -22.28 16.53 -5.79
C HIS A 276 -22.10 15.13 -6.39
N PRO A 277 -23.14 14.42 -6.83
CA PRO A 277 -23.04 13.03 -7.31
C PRO A 277 -22.04 12.85 -8.46
N THR A 278 -22.03 13.80 -9.42
CA THR A 278 -21.13 13.74 -10.58
C THR A 278 -19.67 13.91 -10.15
N LEU A 279 -19.38 14.86 -9.24
CA LEU A 279 -18.04 15.05 -8.71
C LEU A 279 -17.61 13.82 -7.91
N MET A 280 -18.48 13.24 -7.09
CA MET A 280 -18.17 12.04 -6.30
C MET A 280 -17.91 10.82 -7.18
N ARG A 281 -18.66 10.65 -8.28
CA ARG A 281 -18.34 9.59 -9.26
C ARG A 281 -16.95 9.76 -9.87
N PHE A 282 -16.59 10.99 -10.24
CA PHE A 282 -15.25 11.30 -10.74
C PHE A 282 -14.17 11.00 -9.71
N VAL A 283 -14.37 11.47 -8.47
CA VAL A 283 -13.43 11.24 -7.37
C VAL A 283 -13.29 9.75 -7.07
N LEU A 284 -14.37 8.99 -6.94
CA LEU A 284 -14.34 7.55 -6.71
C LEU A 284 -13.62 6.82 -7.83
N LYS A 285 -13.90 7.18 -9.09
CA LYS A 285 -13.27 6.59 -10.27
C LYS A 285 -11.74 6.82 -10.26
N LEU A 286 -11.31 8.02 -9.87
CA LEU A 286 -9.91 8.38 -9.70
C LEU A 286 -9.27 7.65 -8.52
N LEU A 287 -9.89 7.71 -7.33
CA LEU A 287 -9.33 7.12 -6.10
C LEU A 287 -9.17 5.60 -6.20
N ALA A 288 -10.16 4.93 -6.78
CA ALA A 288 -10.18 3.47 -6.90
C ALA A 288 -9.50 2.93 -8.18
N ASN A 289 -8.89 3.82 -8.98
CA ASN A 289 -8.25 3.44 -10.26
C ASN A 289 -9.18 2.67 -11.21
N LEU A 290 -10.45 3.10 -11.28
CA LEU A 290 -11.49 2.49 -12.12
C LEU A 290 -11.60 3.14 -13.49
N THR A 291 -10.57 3.83 -13.94
CA THR A 291 -10.55 4.52 -15.24
C THR A 291 -10.32 3.52 -16.36
N ASP A 292 -11.17 3.60 -17.42
CA ASP A 292 -10.91 2.84 -18.64
C ASP A 292 -9.73 3.48 -19.41
N PRO A 293 -8.59 2.78 -19.55
CA PRO A 293 -7.42 3.31 -20.25
C PRO A 293 -7.67 3.50 -21.77
N ARG A 294 -8.71 2.87 -22.31
CA ARG A 294 -9.12 2.99 -23.73
C ARG A 294 -9.99 4.21 -24.01
N GLY A 295 -10.30 5.00 -22.97
CA GLY A 295 -10.96 6.29 -23.12
C GLY A 295 -12.48 6.29 -22.97
N GLY A 296 -13.08 5.32 -22.30
CA GLY A 296 -14.49 5.15 -21.95
C GLY A 296 -15.37 6.41 -21.95
N ASP A 297 -15.89 6.81 -20.81
CA ASP A 297 -16.74 8.02 -20.70
C ASP A 297 -15.91 9.33 -20.62
N ALA A 298 -16.59 10.46 -20.45
CA ALA A 298 -15.93 11.77 -20.36
C ALA A 298 -14.97 11.86 -19.15
N MET A 299 -15.33 11.23 -18.03
CA MET A 299 -14.48 11.19 -16.81
C MET A 299 -13.21 10.40 -17.07
N ASP A 300 -13.30 9.25 -17.76
CA ASP A 300 -12.14 8.46 -18.16
C ASP A 300 -11.17 9.26 -19.01
N ARG A 301 -11.69 10.00 -19.99
CA ARG A 301 -10.87 10.83 -20.86
C ARG A 301 -10.16 11.94 -20.09
N ILE A 302 -10.84 12.58 -19.13
CA ILE A 302 -10.23 13.61 -18.28
C ILE A 302 -9.15 13.00 -17.38
N ILE A 303 -9.43 11.90 -16.69
CA ILE A 303 -8.47 11.25 -15.79
C ILE A 303 -7.25 10.75 -16.59
N ASN A 304 -7.47 10.13 -17.74
CA ASN A 304 -6.40 9.69 -18.64
C ASN A 304 -5.53 10.87 -19.12
N ALA A 305 -6.14 12.01 -19.46
CA ALA A 305 -5.40 13.21 -19.83
C ALA A 305 -4.56 13.74 -18.69
N LEU A 306 -5.12 13.87 -17.48
CA LEU A 306 -4.40 14.28 -16.27
C LEU A 306 -3.23 13.34 -15.97
N THR A 307 -3.45 12.02 -16.07
CA THR A 307 -2.42 11.00 -15.85
C THR A 307 -1.27 11.09 -16.86
N ARG A 308 -1.58 11.40 -18.13
CA ARG A 308 -0.56 11.59 -19.18
C ARG A 308 0.22 12.88 -19.03
N LEU A 309 -0.40 13.95 -18.55
CA LEU A 309 0.25 15.24 -18.32
C LEU A 309 1.11 15.23 -17.06
N ALA A 310 0.82 14.36 -16.10
CA ALA A 310 1.64 14.19 -14.93
C ALA A 310 2.95 13.46 -15.32
N PRO A 311 4.13 14.04 -15.08
CA PRO A 311 5.40 13.37 -15.40
C PRO A 311 5.50 12.07 -14.59
N ALA A 312 5.95 10.98 -15.23
CA ALA A 312 6.12 9.68 -14.57
C ALA A 312 7.12 9.76 -13.40
N VAL A 313 6.85 8.98 -12.34
CA VAL A 313 7.68 8.91 -11.12
C VAL A 313 8.96 8.08 -11.32
#